data_98d9824adc4d2716d18cb8db623d595e
#
_entry.id   98d9824adc4d2716d18cb8db623d595e
#
_cell.length_a   1.000
_cell.length_b   1.000
_cell.length_c   1.000
_cell.angle_alpha   90.00
_cell.angle_beta   90.00
_cell.angle_gamma   90.00
#
_symmetry.space_group_name_H-M   'P 1'
#
loop_
_entity.id
_entity.type
_entity.pdbx_description
1 polymer ?
#
loop_
_entity_poly.entity_id
_entity_poly.type
_entity_poly.pdbx_seq_one_letter_code
_entity_poly.pdbx_strand_id
1 'polypeptide(L)'
;MQQEYTYILLDLDGTVTDSMEGITKSIRYALKHFGIEVSDLNELRKFVGPPLKESLMEFCHFSADQAEEGIRKYRERFADTGIYENAVYPGMERLLQELNEAGKQVMLATGKPAYYAEKILDHFHLSDYFKFV
;
A
#
# COMPACT_ATOMS: atom_id res chain seq x y z
N MET A 1 -17.60 29.55 -10.83
CA MET A 1 -18.59 28.51 -10.53
C MET A 1 -17.90 27.37 -9.79
N GLN A 2 -18.35 27.06 -8.60
CA GLN A 2 -17.80 25.95 -7.84
C GLN A 2 -18.41 24.64 -8.35
N GLN A 3 -17.56 23.65 -8.60
CA GLN A 3 -18.02 22.30 -8.90
C GLN A 3 -18.07 21.51 -7.58
N GLU A 4 -19.18 20.84 -7.36
CA GLU A 4 -19.32 19.94 -6.23
C GLU A 4 -19.20 18.49 -6.72
N TYR A 5 -18.34 17.74 -6.05
CA TYR A 5 -18.16 16.32 -6.33
C TYR A 5 -18.85 15.50 -5.26
N THR A 6 -19.61 14.48 -5.69
CA THR A 6 -20.29 13.56 -4.76
C THR A 6 -19.36 12.42 -4.36
N TYR A 7 -18.54 11.97 -5.29
CA TYR A 7 -17.67 10.83 -5.10
C TYR A 7 -16.22 11.28 -5.02
N ILE A 8 -15.51 10.80 -4.00
CA ILE A 8 -14.09 11.07 -3.80
C ILE A 8 -13.35 9.74 -3.83
N LEU A 9 -12.43 9.60 -4.76
CA LEU A 9 -11.60 8.42 -4.89
C LEU A 9 -10.22 8.71 -4.34
N LEU A 10 -9.76 7.88 -3.39
CA LEU A 10 -8.44 8.01 -2.79
C LEU A 10 -7.65 6.72 -2.99
N ASP A 11 -6.36 6.87 -3.29
CA ASP A 11 -5.42 5.76 -3.25
C ASP A 11 -5.03 5.48 -1.80
N LEU A 12 -4.50 4.31 -1.53
CA LEU A 12 -4.08 3.91 -0.19
C LEU A 12 -2.60 4.27 0.05
N ASP A 13 -1.70 3.55 -0.60
CA ASP A 13 -0.25 3.70 -0.37
C ASP A 13 0.24 5.05 -0.88
N GLY A 14 0.82 5.85 0.02
CA GLY A 14 1.31 7.18 -0.32
C GLY A 14 0.25 8.27 -0.33
N THR A 15 -1.00 7.95 0.00
CA THR A 15 -2.12 8.92 0.05
C THR A 15 -2.82 8.87 1.40
N VAL A 16 -3.49 7.78 1.72
CA VAL A 16 -4.14 7.59 3.02
C VAL A 16 -3.11 7.21 4.07
N THR A 17 -2.21 6.29 3.73
CA THR A 17 -1.19 5.80 4.64
C THR A 17 0.21 5.89 4.04
N ASP A 18 1.19 6.07 4.92
CA ASP A 18 2.61 5.93 4.61
C ASP A 18 3.01 4.49 4.94
N SER A 19 3.06 3.65 3.92
CA SER A 19 3.37 2.23 4.02
C SER A 19 4.83 1.91 3.67
N MET A 20 5.67 2.93 3.55
CA MET A 20 7.04 2.81 3.08
C MET A 20 7.85 1.78 3.88
N GLU A 21 7.78 1.84 5.21
CA GLU A 21 8.54 0.93 6.07
C GLU A 21 8.19 -0.53 5.82
N GLY A 22 6.90 -0.85 5.86
CA GLY A 22 6.43 -2.24 5.72
C GLY A 22 6.74 -2.81 4.35
N ILE A 23 6.52 -2.03 3.30
CA ILE A 23 6.77 -2.47 1.93
C ILE A 23 8.26 -2.66 1.69
N THR A 24 9.09 -1.66 2.01
CA THR A 24 10.52 -1.74 1.73
C THR A 24 11.21 -2.85 2.53
N LYS A 25 10.85 -3.03 3.79
CA LYS A 25 11.38 -4.12 4.60
C LYS A 25 10.96 -5.49 4.08
N SER A 26 9.75 -5.61 3.58
CA SER A 26 9.25 -6.87 3.02
C SER A 26 9.89 -7.17 1.65
N ILE A 27 10.18 -6.15 0.85
CA ILE A 27 10.97 -6.30 -0.37
C ILE A 27 12.37 -6.78 -0.03
N ARG A 28 13.03 -6.16 0.95
CA ARG A 28 14.36 -6.56 1.40
C ARG A 28 14.37 -8.04 1.83
N TYR A 29 13.36 -8.44 2.58
CA TYR A 29 13.19 -9.83 3.00
C TYR A 29 13.11 -10.76 1.78
N ALA A 30 12.29 -10.42 0.79
CA ALA A 30 12.14 -11.22 -0.42
C ALA A 30 13.42 -11.29 -1.23
N LEU A 31 14.11 -10.16 -1.42
CA LEU A 31 15.36 -10.11 -2.20
C LEU A 31 16.48 -10.90 -1.53
N LYS A 32 16.51 -10.93 -0.21
CA LYS A 32 17.49 -11.73 0.54
C LYS A 32 17.37 -13.22 0.21
N HIS A 33 16.17 -13.70 -0.03
CA HIS A 33 15.93 -15.09 -0.44
C HIS A 33 16.69 -15.42 -1.74
N PHE A 34 16.86 -14.44 -2.62
CA PHE A 34 17.59 -14.59 -3.89
C PHE A 34 19.07 -14.24 -3.77
N GLY A 35 19.58 -14.03 -2.55
CA GLY A 35 20.96 -13.64 -2.34
C GLY A 35 21.26 -12.17 -2.64
N ILE A 36 20.24 -11.35 -2.82
CA ILE A 36 20.40 -9.92 -3.07
C ILE A 36 20.30 -9.17 -1.74
N GLU A 37 21.38 -8.53 -1.35
CA GLU A 37 21.42 -7.73 -0.13
C GLU A 37 21.23 -6.25 -0.45
N VAL A 38 20.37 -5.59 0.35
CA VAL A 38 20.10 -4.17 0.23
C VAL A 38 20.40 -3.54 1.59
N SER A 39 21.39 -2.66 1.61
CA SER A 39 21.81 -1.99 2.85
C SER A 39 20.99 -0.75 3.16
N ASP A 40 20.46 -0.07 2.13
CA ASP A 40 19.68 1.15 2.28
C ASP A 40 18.26 0.94 1.75
N LEU A 41 17.28 1.00 2.64
CA LEU A 41 15.88 0.82 2.28
C LEU A 41 15.37 1.90 1.31
N ASN A 42 16.00 3.06 1.27
CA ASN A 42 15.63 4.12 0.32
C ASN A 42 15.79 3.66 -1.14
N GLU A 43 16.69 2.74 -1.41
CA GLU A 43 16.85 2.15 -2.74
C GLU A 43 15.62 1.37 -3.19
N LEU A 44 14.77 0.97 -2.25
CA LEU A 44 13.57 0.18 -2.51
C LEU A 44 12.29 1.01 -2.59
N ARG A 45 12.39 2.33 -2.44
CA ARG A 45 11.20 3.21 -2.48
C ARG A 45 10.47 3.13 -3.82
N LYS A 46 11.17 2.84 -4.88
CA LYS A 46 10.60 2.70 -6.23
C LYS A 46 9.62 1.53 -6.35
N PHE A 47 9.65 0.58 -5.42
CA PHE A 47 8.70 -0.53 -5.39
C PHE A 47 7.35 -0.15 -4.79
N VAL A 48 7.24 1.00 -4.15
CA VAL A 48 5.99 1.43 -3.51
C VAL A 48 5.08 2.07 -4.56
N GLY A 49 3.89 1.49 -4.72
CA GLY A 49 2.89 1.97 -5.67
C GLY A 49 2.68 1.05 -6.87
N PRO A 50 3.69 0.82 -7.73
CA PRO A 50 3.53 -0.07 -8.89
C PRO A 50 3.24 -1.53 -8.49
N PRO A 51 2.63 -2.33 -9.39
CA PRO A 51 2.47 -3.76 -9.14
C PRO A 51 3.81 -4.44 -8.88
N LEU A 52 3.88 -5.26 -7.85
CA LEU A 52 5.14 -5.84 -7.38
C LEU A 52 5.78 -6.76 -8.42
N LYS A 53 4.99 -7.55 -9.13
CA LYS A 53 5.51 -8.45 -10.16
C LYS A 53 6.28 -7.69 -11.24
N GLU A 54 5.68 -6.64 -11.76
CA GLU A 54 6.29 -5.80 -12.80
C GLU A 54 7.56 -5.13 -12.30
N SER A 55 7.55 -4.65 -11.07
CA SER A 55 8.70 -4.00 -10.46
C SER A 55 9.87 -4.97 -10.27
N LEU A 56 9.60 -6.19 -9.81
CA LEU A 56 10.64 -7.22 -9.68
C LEU A 56 11.25 -7.59 -11.02
N MET A 57 10.43 -7.69 -12.06
CA MET A 57 10.92 -7.99 -13.41
C MET A 57 11.76 -6.83 -13.96
N GLU A 58 11.32 -5.59 -13.75
CA GLU A 58 12.00 -4.41 -14.28
C GLU A 58 13.27 -4.08 -13.51
N PHE A 59 13.20 -4.00 -12.19
CA PHE A 59 14.32 -3.51 -11.37
C PHE A 59 15.31 -4.59 -10.98
N CYS A 60 14.87 -5.84 -10.88
CA CYS A 60 15.72 -6.96 -10.48
C CYS A 60 16.04 -7.91 -11.63
N HIS A 61 15.49 -7.63 -12.82
CA HIS A 61 15.66 -8.48 -14.01
C HIS A 61 15.19 -9.92 -13.78
N PHE A 62 14.16 -10.08 -12.95
CA PHE A 62 13.59 -11.39 -12.67
C PHE A 62 12.78 -11.89 -13.87
N SER A 63 12.81 -13.21 -14.07
CA SER A 63 11.83 -13.87 -14.94
C SER A 63 10.44 -13.83 -14.27
N ALA A 64 9.40 -14.17 -15.01
CA ALA A 64 8.04 -14.23 -14.45
C ALA A 64 7.97 -15.19 -13.27
N ASP A 65 8.62 -16.36 -13.37
CA ASP A 65 8.64 -17.35 -12.29
C ASP A 65 9.40 -16.86 -11.06
N GLN A 66 10.53 -16.17 -11.26
CA GLN A 66 11.28 -15.58 -10.17
C GLN A 66 10.48 -14.46 -9.49
N ALA A 67 9.77 -13.66 -10.27
CA ALA A 67 8.92 -12.60 -9.72
C ALA A 67 7.79 -13.17 -8.85
N GLU A 68 7.17 -14.27 -9.29
CA GLU A 68 6.14 -14.94 -8.51
C GLU A 68 6.69 -15.50 -7.20
N GLU A 69 7.87 -16.12 -7.24
CA GLU A 69 8.56 -16.57 -6.02
C GLU A 69 8.89 -15.40 -5.10
N GLY A 70 9.33 -14.28 -5.66
CA GLY A 70 9.61 -13.07 -4.91
C GLY A 70 8.36 -12.53 -4.21
N ILE A 71 7.22 -12.54 -4.90
CA ILE A 71 5.93 -12.14 -4.32
C ILE A 71 5.55 -13.06 -3.17
N ARG A 72 5.74 -14.36 -3.33
CA ARG A 72 5.46 -15.33 -2.28
C ARG A 72 6.28 -15.04 -1.03
N LYS A 73 7.56 -14.79 -1.20
CA LYS A 73 8.47 -14.42 -0.10
C LYS A 73 8.10 -13.08 0.54
N TYR A 74 7.77 -12.09 -0.27
CA TYR A 74 7.28 -10.81 0.20
C TYR A 74 6.07 -10.98 1.12
N ARG A 75 5.09 -11.77 0.68
CA ARG A 75 3.86 -11.98 1.44
C ARG A 75 4.08 -12.74 2.74
N GLU A 76 5.09 -13.59 2.82
CA GLU A 76 5.43 -14.27 4.08
C GLU A 76 5.67 -13.27 5.22
N ARG A 77 6.32 -12.16 4.91
CA ARG A 77 6.60 -11.13 5.91
C ARG A 77 5.52 -10.05 5.95
N PHE A 78 5.06 -9.62 4.78
CA PHE A 78 4.12 -8.51 4.69
C PHE A 78 2.79 -8.83 5.37
N ALA A 79 2.25 -10.02 5.16
CA ALA A 79 0.94 -10.39 5.67
C ALA A 79 0.85 -10.34 7.20
N ASP A 80 1.93 -10.68 7.91
CA ASP A 80 1.93 -10.75 9.37
C ASP A 80 2.60 -9.54 10.04
N THR A 81 3.57 -8.93 9.39
CA THR A 81 4.40 -7.87 9.98
C THR A 81 4.35 -6.58 9.19
N GLY A 82 4.74 -6.63 7.92
CA GLY A 82 4.89 -5.43 7.10
C GLY A 82 3.61 -4.64 6.93
N ILE A 83 2.48 -5.32 6.89
CA ILE A 83 1.16 -4.68 6.75
C ILE A 83 0.88 -3.68 7.88
N TYR A 84 1.44 -3.92 9.06
CA TYR A 84 1.25 -3.06 10.23
C TYR A 84 2.40 -2.07 10.46
N GLU A 85 3.48 -2.16 9.68
CA GLU A 85 4.55 -1.16 9.65
C GLU A 85 4.13 -0.01 8.75
N ASN A 86 3.17 0.75 9.22
CA ASN A 86 2.39 1.67 8.44
C ASN A 86 1.91 2.82 9.33
N ALA A 87 1.58 3.95 8.76
CA ALA A 87 1.08 5.10 9.51
C ALA A 87 0.08 5.89 8.66
N VAL A 88 -0.96 6.39 9.30
CA VAL A 88 -1.91 7.29 8.65
C VAL A 88 -1.26 8.67 8.54
N TYR A 89 -1.34 9.30 7.38
CA TYR A 89 -0.82 10.65 7.22
C TYR A 89 -1.54 11.64 8.14
N PRO A 90 -0.80 12.59 8.75
CA PRO A 90 -1.41 13.60 9.60
C PRO A 90 -2.52 14.35 8.86
N GLY A 91 -3.67 14.50 9.52
CA GLY A 91 -4.83 15.21 8.95
C GLY A 91 -5.72 14.34 8.07
N MET A 92 -5.32 13.12 7.72
CA MET A 92 -6.14 12.26 6.84
C MET A 92 -7.43 11.84 7.52
N GLU A 93 -7.39 11.42 8.77
CA GLU A 93 -8.61 11.02 9.47
C GLU A 93 -9.61 12.19 9.57
N ARG A 94 -9.12 13.38 9.88
CA ARG A 94 -9.95 14.58 9.92
C ARG A 94 -10.56 14.88 8.55
N LEU A 95 -9.79 14.74 7.48
CA LEU A 95 -10.29 14.92 6.12
C LEU A 95 -11.43 13.95 5.82
N LEU A 96 -11.24 12.68 6.17
CA LEU A 96 -12.27 11.65 5.96
C LEU A 96 -13.55 11.97 6.74
N GLN A 97 -13.40 12.41 7.98
CA GLN A 97 -14.55 12.84 8.80
C GLN A 97 -15.29 13.99 8.14
N GLU A 98 -14.57 15.02 7.71
CA GLU A 98 -15.16 16.20 7.08
C GLU A 98 -15.86 15.85 5.76
N LEU A 99 -15.28 14.97 4.95
CA LEU A 99 -15.89 14.52 3.71
C LEU A 99 -17.21 13.76 3.97
N ASN A 100 -17.21 12.88 4.96
CA ASN A 100 -18.41 12.13 5.32
C ASN A 100 -19.50 13.06 5.87
N GLU A 101 -19.15 14.03 6.70
CA GLU A 101 -20.07 15.02 7.24
C GLU A 101 -20.66 15.92 6.14
N ALA A 102 -19.90 16.16 5.09
CA ALA A 102 -20.37 16.93 3.93
C ALA A 102 -21.23 16.08 2.97
N GLY A 103 -21.52 14.84 3.31
CA GLY A 103 -22.33 13.95 2.48
C GLY A 103 -21.61 13.36 1.28
N LYS A 104 -20.27 13.47 1.24
CA LYS A 104 -19.48 12.89 0.16
C LYS A 104 -19.33 11.39 0.35
N GLN A 105 -19.23 10.67 -0.77
CA GLN A 105 -18.99 9.24 -0.74
C GLN A 105 -17.52 8.99 -1.04
N VAL A 106 -16.79 8.49 -0.04
CA VAL A 106 -15.37 8.24 -0.14
C VAL A 106 -15.15 6.78 -0.50
N MET A 107 -14.35 6.55 -1.53
CA MET A 107 -14.03 5.22 -2.02
C MET A 107 -12.52 5.08 -2.12
N LEU A 108 -12.04 3.86 -1.87
CA LEU A 108 -10.63 3.55 -2.02
C LEU A 108 -10.39 2.97 -3.42
N ALA A 109 -9.50 3.58 -4.17
CA ALA A 109 -9.09 3.12 -5.49
C ALA A 109 -7.60 2.78 -5.43
N THR A 110 -7.26 1.52 -5.25
CA THR A 110 -5.88 1.07 -5.06
C THR A 110 -5.58 -0.17 -5.88
N GLY A 111 -4.32 -0.29 -6.31
CA GLY A 111 -3.82 -1.52 -6.93
C GLY A 111 -3.49 -2.62 -5.92
N LYS A 112 -3.53 -2.30 -4.61
CA LYS A 112 -3.30 -3.29 -3.57
C LYS A 112 -4.47 -4.28 -3.50
N PRO A 113 -4.22 -5.58 -3.26
CA PRO A 113 -5.31 -6.55 -3.09
C PRO A 113 -6.29 -6.10 -1.99
N ALA A 114 -7.58 -6.23 -2.27
CA ALA A 114 -8.65 -5.76 -1.37
C ALA A 114 -8.51 -6.33 0.04
N TYR A 115 -8.11 -7.59 0.15
CA TYR A 115 -7.88 -8.25 1.44
C TYR A 115 -6.90 -7.48 2.33
N TYR A 116 -5.77 -7.04 1.77
CA TYR A 116 -4.78 -6.28 2.53
C TYR A 116 -5.24 -4.84 2.78
N ALA A 117 -5.88 -4.23 1.80
CA ALA A 117 -6.40 -2.87 1.95
C ALA A 117 -7.42 -2.80 3.08
N GLU A 118 -8.35 -3.73 3.13
CA GLU A 118 -9.36 -3.80 4.19
C GLU A 118 -8.73 -4.00 5.56
N LYS A 119 -7.74 -4.88 5.67
CA LYS A 119 -7.02 -5.10 6.94
C LYS A 119 -6.33 -3.84 7.45
N ILE A 120 -5.73 -3.07 6.54
CA ILE A 120 -5.05 -1.82 6.90
C ILE A 120 -6.07 -0.79 7.40
N LEU A 121 -7.18 -0.63 6.68
CA LEU A 121 -8.23 0.31 7.10
C LEU A 121 -8.83 -0.09 8.45
N ASP A 122 -9.07 -1.38 8.66
CA ASP A 122 -9.59 -1.88 9.94
C ASP A 122 -8.60 -1.64 11.09
N HIS A 123 -7.32 -1.87 10.83
CA HIS A 123 -6.26 -1.66 11.84
C HIS A 123 -6.22 -0.22 12.33
N PHE A 124 -6.41 0.74 11.43
CA PHE A 124 -6.41 2.17 11.77
C PHE A 124 -7.80 2.73 12.09
N HIS A 125 -8.81 1.86 12.14
CA HIS A 125 -10.21 2.26 12.41
C HIS A 125 -10.74 3.27 11.39
N LEU A 126 -10.38 3.09 10.11
CA LEU A 126 -10.78 3.98 9.02
C LEU A 126 -11.85 3.38 8.11
N SER A 127 -12.18 2.10 8.27
CA SER A 127 -13.07 1.38 7.36
C SER A 127 -14.43 2.05 7.20
N ASP A 128 -14.98 2.59 8.27
CA ASP A 128 -16.31 3.21 8.27
C ASP A 128 -16.39 4.48 7.43
N TYR A 129 -15.25 5.11 7.13
CA TYR A 129 -15.21 6.32 6.30
C TYR A 129 -15.31 6.01 4.81
N PHE A 130 -15.08 4.77 4.42
CA PHE A 130 -15.04 4.36 3.02
C PHE A 130 -16.29 3.57 2.67
N LYS A 131 -16.90 3.95 1.56
CA LYS A 131 -18.10 3.26 1.05
C LYS A 131 -17.74 1.94 0.37
N PHE A 132 -16.65 1.97 -0.42
CA PHE A 132 -16.13 0.80 -1.14
C PHE A 132 -14.61 0.78 -1.10
N VAL A 133 -14.08 -0.41 -1.16
CA VAL A 133 -12.63 -0.66 -1.22
C VAL A 133 -12.29 -1.45 -2.47
#